data_afc414e2a71ed9bc688282d4a419e82f
#
_entry.id   afc414e2a71ed9bc688282d4a419e82f
#
_cell.length_a   1.000
_cell.length_b   1.000
_cell.length_c   1.000
_cell.angle_alpha   90.00
_cell.angle_beta   90.00
_cell.angle_gamma   90.00
#
_symmetry.space_group_name_H-M   'P 1'
#
loop_
_entity.id
_entity.type
_entity.pdbx_description
1 polymer ?
#
loop_
_entity_poly.entity_id
_entity_poly.type
_entity_poly.pdbx_seq_one_letter_code
_entity_poly.pdbx_strand_id
1 'polypeptide(L)'
;MREIDSSLITEIVARLCIDANYHLPPDMKKQIISSSKEESWETASIILDQIIENFNIADENLQPICQDTGLACVFLSIGQDVHIKGNLEEAVNEGVRKGYSQGYLRKSVVSDPLNRVNTGDNTPAMIYYDICPGDKIKITVAPKGFGSENMSQIKMLKPSDGIEGVKDFVIKVVEDAGPNPCPPIVVGVGIGGTFDKAAYLAKKALMRPVDQRNSEDFYAELEEELLKKINALGIGPQGFGGKTTALAVNIEKFPTHIAGLPVAVNINCHVTRHMTEEI
;
A
#
# COMPACT_ATOMS: atom_id res chain seq x y z
N MET A 1 -0.23 -23.77 -23.29
CA MET A 1 -0.72 -23.40 -21.95
C MET A 1 0.35 -23.84 -20.97
N ARG A 2 0.89 -22.94 -20.19
CA ARG A 2 1.91 -23.23 -19.17
C ARG A 2 1.24 -23.73 -17.90
N GLU A 3 1.73 -24.84 -17.36
CA GLU A 3 1.21 -25.40 -16.11
C GLU A 3 2.07 -24.94 -14.94
N ILE A 4 1.43 -24.49 -13.87
CA ILE A 4 2.08 -24.07 -12.62
C ILE A 4 1.38 -24.80 -11.47
N ASP A 5 2.17 -25.48 -10.64
CA ASP A 5 1.65 -26.12 -9.44
C ASP A 5 1.36 -25.07 -8.37
N SER A 6 0.22 -25.16 -7.71
CA SER A 6 -0.19 -24.21 -6.68
C SER A 6 0.75 -24.21 -5.46
N SER A 7 1.48 -25.29 -5.21
CA SER A 7 2.49 -25.35 -4.15
C SER A 7 3.63 -24.35 -4.35
N LEU A 8 4.03 -24.07 -5.61
CA LEU A 8 5.01 -23.02 -5.91
C LEU A 8 4.51 -21.64 -5.47
N ILE A 9 3.23 -21.36 -5.69
CA ILE A 9 2.60 -20.10 -5.27
C ILE A 9 2.63 -20.01 -3.74
N THR A 10 2.35 -21.10 -3.03
CA THR A 10 2.43 -21.16 -1.57
C THR A 10 3.82 -20.75 -1.05
N GLU A 11 4.89 -21.32 -1.59
CA GLU A 11 6.25 -21.01 -1.15
C GLU A 11 6.66 -19.57 -1.45
N ILE A 12 6.27 -19.06 -2.62
CA ILE A 12 6.54 -17.67 -3.00
C ILE A 12 5.79 -16.71 -2.07
N VAL A 13 4.50 -16.91 -1.86
CA VAL A 13 3.70 -16.04 -0.96
C VAL A 13 4.26 -16.06 0.46
N ALA A 14 4.67 -17.24 0.98
CA ALA A 14 5.27 -17.36 2.30
C ALA A 14 6.54 -16.51 2.43
N ARG A 15 7.45 -16.63 1.47
CA ARG A 15 8.68 -15.85 1.43
C ARG A 15 8.40 -14.35 1.28
N LEU A 16 7.54 -13.95 0.35
CA LEU A 16 7.21 -12.54 0.14
C LEU A 16 6.53 -11.90 1.37
N CYS A 17 5.76 -12.65 2.18
CA CYS A 17 5.22 -12.16 3.45
C CYS A 17 6.35 -11.79 4.43
N ILE A 18 7.40 -12.59 4.51
CA ILE A 18 8.55 -12.34 5.38
C ILE A 18 9.35 -11.16 4.85
N ASP A 19 9.77 -11.24 3.60
CA ASP A 19 10.62 -10.23 2.96
C ASP A 19 9.98 -8.84 3.00
N ALA A 20 8.68 -8.75 2.69
CA ALA A 20 7.97 -7.47 2.75
C ALA A 20 7.86 -6.88 4.15
N ASN A 21 7.91 -7.71 5.21
CA ASN A 21 7.89 -7.23 6.59
C ASN A 21 9.27 -6.88 7.14
N TYR A 22 10.33 -7.48 6.59
CA TYR A 22 11.70 -7.29 7.07
C TYR A 22 12.41 -6.16 6.32
N HIS A 23 12.10 -5.99 5.03
CA HIS A 23 12.82 -5.08 4.15
C HIS A 23 11.90 -4.00 3.59
N LEU A 24 12.30 -2.75 3.78
CA LEU A 24 11.64 -1.63 3.13
C LEU A 24 12.12 -1.52 1.68
N PRO A 25 11.23 -1.28 0.68
CA PRO A 25 11.63 -1.11 -0.71
C PRO A 25 12.70 -0.03 -0.90
N PRO A 26 13.64 -0.20 -1.84
CA PRO A 26 14.76 0.73 -2.03
C PRO A 26 14.35 2.17 -2.35
N ASP A 27 13.27 2.37 -3.12
CA ASP A 27 12.69 3.67 -3.43
C ASP A 27 12.18 4.38 -2.17
N MET A 28 11.53 3.64 -1.27
CA MET A 28 11.07 4.15 0.03
C MET A 28 12.26 4.58 0.90
N LYS A 29 13.29 3.74 1.05
CA LYS A 29 14.50 4.08 1.81
C LYS A 29 15.15 5.35 1.28
N LYS A 30 15.35 5.42 -0.05
CA LYS A 30 15.92 6.58 -0.73
C LYS A 30 15.12 7.84 -0.47
N GLN A 31 13.78 7.76 -0.56
CA GLN A 31 12.91 8.92 -0.37
C GLN A 31 12.93 9.42 1.07
N ILE A 32 12.91 8.52 2.07
CA ILE A 32 13.01 8.90 3.49
C ILE A 32 14.36 9.56 3.78
N ILE A 33 15.46 8.99 3.27
CA ILE A 33 16.81 9.55 3.43
C ILE A 33 16.93 10.94 2.77
N SER A 34 16.32 11.14 1.59
CA SER A 34 16.29 12.45 0.94
C SER A 34 15.49 13.46 1.78
N SER A 35 14.32 13.06 2.28
CA SER A 35 13.48 13.89 3.13
C SER A 35 14.18 14.33 4.43
N SER A 36 14.95 13.42 5.06
CA SER A 36 15.74 13.78 6.26
C SER A 36 16.78 14.89 5.96
N LYS A 37 17.45 14.82 4.81
CA LYS A 37 18.44 15.81 4.41
C LYS A 37 17.85 17.18 4.07
N GLU A 38 16.61 17.22 3.62
CA GLU A 38 15.89 18.44 3.21
C GLU A 38 15.10 19.06 4.36
N GLU A 39 14.92 18.32 5.47
CA GLU A 39 14.16 18.80 6.62
C GLU A 39 14.93 19.88 7.38
N SER A 40 14.23 20.95 7.70
CA SER A 40 14.82 22.09 8.45
C SER A 40 14.28 22.22 9.88
N TRP A 41 13.23 21.48 10.21
CA TRP A 41 12.68 21.45 11.56
C TRP A 41 13.39 20.35 12.36
N GLU A 42 14.13 20.75 13.41
CA GLU A 42 15.02 19.86 14.16
C GLU A 42 14.32 18.59 14.67
N THR A 43 13.13 18.73 15.26
CA THR A 43 12.36 17.59 15.77
C THR A 43 11.99 16.61 14.65
N ALA A 44 11.56 17.11 13.51
CA ALA A 44 11.22 16.28 12.35
C ALA A 44 12.44 15.58 11.77
N SER A 45 13.59 16.25 11.72
CA SER A 45 14.87 15.65 11.28
C SER A 45 15.27 14.48 12.19
N ILE A 46 15.22 14.67 13.51
CA ILE A 46 15.52 13.61 14.49
C ILE A 46 14.59 12.41 14.29
N ILE A 47 13.29 12.65 14.06
CA ILE A 47 12.32 11.56 13.83
C ILE A 47 12.61 10.81 12.54
N LEU A 48 12.94 11.51 11.45
CA LEU A 48 13.32 10.87 10.19
C LEU A 48 14.58 10.03 10.36
N ASP A 49 15.58 10.51 11.10
CA ASP A 49 16.81 9.76 11.40
C ASP A 49 16.51 8.49 12.23
N GLN A 50 15.58 8.56 13.18
CA GLN A 50 15.11 7.38 13.92
C GLN A 50 14.38 6.37 13.02
N ILE A 51 13.59 6.84 12.04
CA ILE A 51 12.95 5.96 11.05
C ILE A 51 14.02 5.28 10.17
N ILE A 52 15.08 6.00 9.79
CA ILE A 52 16.21 5.46 9.03
C ILE A 52 16.95 4.41 9.84
N GLU A 53 17.26 4.69 11.10
CA GLU A 53 17.89 3.74 12.00
C GLU A 53 17.05 2.47 12.17
N ASN A 54 15.73 2.62 12.35
CA ASN A 54 14.80 1.51 12.53
C ASN A 54 14.80 0.53 11.34
N PHE A 55 14.72 1.02 10.09
CA PHE A 55 14.73 0.10 8.96
C PHE A 55 16.11 -0.52 8.71
N ASN A 56 17.21 0.14 9.09
CA ASN A 56 18.55 -0.45 9.04
C ASN A 56 18.70 -1.59 10.07
N ILE A 57 18.25 -1.36 11.31
CA ILE A 57 18.23 -2.39 12.37
C ILE A 57 17.38 -3.59 11.95
N ALA A 58 16.23 -3.35 11.30
CA ALA A 58 15.37 -4.43 10.82
C ALA A 58 16.07 -5.27 9.74
N ASP A 59 16.74 -4.64 8.78
CA ASP A 59 17.51 -5.31 7.73
C ASP A 59 18.68 -6.14 8.32
N GLU A 60 19.45 -5.56 9.24
CA GLU A 60 20.65 -6.18 9.81
C GLU A 60 20.30 -7.37 10.71
N ASN A 61 19.23 -7.26 11.48
CA ASN A 61 18.83 -8.29 12.43
C ASN A 61 17.81 -9.27 11.88
N LEU A 62 17.36 -9.11 10.61
CA LEU A 62 16.33 -9.92 9.97
C LEU A 62 15.08 -10.03 10.85
N GLN A 63 14.50 -8.89 11.18
CA GLN A 63 13.31 -8.78 12.04
C GLN A 63 12.28 -7.81 11.43
N PRO A 64 11.00 -7.93 11.82
CA PRO A 64 9.96 -7.03 11.31
C PRO A 64 10.25 -5.56 11.62
N ILE A 65 10.06 -4.68 10.62
CA ILE A 65 10.28 -3.23 10.74
C ILE A 65 9.31 -2.59 11.75
N CYS A 66 8.12 -3.17 11.91
CA CYS A 66 7.04 -2.65 12.74
C CYS A 66 6.32 -3.78 13.47
N GLN A 67 5.74 -3.50 14.65
CA GLN A 67 4.89 -4.44 15.37
C GLN A 67 3.58 -4.75 14.63
N ASP A 68 3.07 -3.84 13.80
CA ASP A 68 1.94 -4.11 12.90
C ASP A 68 2.47 -4.70 11.61
N THR A 69 2.56 -6.02 11.54
CA THR A 69 2.96 -6.75 10.34
C THR A 69 1.81 -6.91 9.34
N GLY A 70 0.68 -6.30 9.63
CA GLY A 70 -0.43 -6.07 8.73
C GLY A 70 -1.29 -7.28 8.41
N LEU A 71 -2.34 -7.00 7.66
CA LEU A 71 -3.14 -7.99 6.95
C LEU A 71 -2.53 -8.19 5.55
N ALA A 72 -2.34 -9.43 5.13
CA ALA A 72 -1.74 -9.74 3.84
C ALA A 72 -2.69 -9.37 2.69
N CYS A 73 -2.33 -8.35 1.91
CA CYS A 73 -2.94 -8.08 0.61
C CYS A 73 -2.08 -8.75 -0.47
N VAL A 74 -2.67 -9.62 -1.27
CA VAL A 74 -1.99 -10.37 -2.32
C VAL A 74 -2.60 -9.99 -3.66
N PHE A 75 -1.79 -9.42 -4.55
CA PHE A 75 -2.19 -9.06 -5.90
C PHE A 75 -1.61 -10.07 -6.87
N LEU A 76 -2.48 -10.70 -7.65
CA LEU A 76 -2.15 -11.72 -8.63
C LEU A 76 -2.50 -11.21 -10.04
N SER A 77 -1.48 -10.99 -10.88
CA SER A 77 -1.69 -10.79 -12.32
C SER A 77 -1.40 -12.11 -13.02
N ILE A 78 -2.45 -12.74 -13.54
CA ILE A 78 -2.39 -14.10 -14.08
C ILE A 78 -2.49 -14.04 -15.60
N GLY A 79 -1.49 -14.59 -16.28
CA GLY A 79 -1.48 -14.73 -17.72
C GLY A 79 -2.58 -15.67 -18.23
N GLN A 80 -3.26 -15.32 -19.32
CA GLN A 80 -4.36 -16.12 -19.89
C GLN A 80 -3.92 -17.51 -20.35
N ASP A 81 -2.62 -17.70 -20.63
CA ASP A 81 -2.05 -18.96 -21.09
C ASP A 81 -1.49 -19.81 -19.94
N VAL A 82 -1.80 -19.46 -18.69
CA VAL A 82 -1.45 -20.21 -17.48
C VAL A 82 -2.59 -21.13 -17.06
N HIS A 83 -2.26 -22.36 -16.73
CA HIS A 83 -3.12 -23.29 -16.01
C HIS A 83 -2.53 -23.58 -14.62
N ILE A 84 -3.25 -23.24 -13.56
CA ILE A 84 -2.84 -23.49 -12.19
C ILE A 84 -3.40 -24.84 -11.75
N LYS A 85 -2.50 -25.77 -11.40
CA LYS A 85 -2.88 -27.07 -10.83
C LYS A 85 -3.07 -26.92 -9.33
N GLY A 86 -4.27 -27.19 -8.85
CA GLY A 86 -4.65 -27.09 -7.44
C GLY A 86 -5.57 -25.93 -7.14
N ASN A 87 -5.79 -25.65 -5.87
CA ASN A 87 -6.63 -24.54 -5.41
C ASN A 87 -5.78 -23.30 -5.16
N LEU A 88 -5.92 -22.29 -6.01
CA LEU A 88 -5.13 -21.06 -5.95
C LEU A 88 -5.38 -20.26 -4.65
N GLU A 89 -6.65 -20.12 -4.26
CA GLU A 89 -7.00 -19.36 -3.05
C GLU A 89 -6.43 -20.02 -1.79
N GLU A 90 -6.56 -21.35 -1.69
CA GLU A 90 -5.97 -22.08 -0.57
C GLU A 90 -4.44 -22.04 -0.58
N ALA A 91 -3.81 -22.10 -1.74
CA ALA A 91 -2.37 -21.97 -1.87
C ALA A 91 -1.85 -20.61 -1.38
N VAL A 92 -2.55 -19.53 -1.69
CA VAL A 92 -2.22 -18.19 -1.20
C VAL A 92 -2.39 -18.13 0.33
N ASN A 93 -3.50 -18.63 0.86
CA ASN A 93 -3.76 -18.63 2.30
C ASN A 93 -2.76 -19.48 3.06
N GLU A 94 -2.40 -20.67 2.53
CA GLU A 94 -1.33 -21.50 3.11
C GLU A 94 0.03 -20.80 3.09
N GLY A 95 0.33 -20.06 2.02
CA GLY A 95 1.54 -19.24 1.94
C GLY A 95 1.56 -18.15 3.04
N VAL A 96 0.44 -17.45 3.25
CA VAL A 96 0.32 -16.47 4.34
C VAL A 96 0.48 -17.14 5.70
N ARG A 97 -0.17 -18.27 5.95
CA ARG A 97 -0.08 -19.02 7.20
C ARG A 97 1.37 -19.42 7.52
N LYS A 98 2.07 -19.97 6.52
CA LYS A 98 3.50 -20.32 6.63
C LYS A 98 4.36 -19.09 6.88
N GLY A 99 4.23 -18.05 6.06
CA GLY A 99 5.04 -16.83 6.13
C GLY A 99 4.89 -16.13 7.48
N TYR A 100 3.65 -15.97 7.97
CA TYR A 100 3.40 -15.33 9.26
C TYR A 100 3.87 -16.18 10.46
N SER A 101 3.91 -17.49 10.32
CA SER A 101 4.46 -18.38 11.35
C SER A 101 5.99 -18.39 11.35
N GLN A 102 6.60 -18.60 10.20
CA GLN A 102 8.06 -18.72 10.06
C GLN A 102 8.79 -17.38 10.25
N GLY A 103 8.17 -16.27 9.82
CA GLY A 103 8.71 -14.92 9.99
C GLY A 103 8.37 -14.28 11.35
N TYR A 104 7.82 -15.04 12.30
CA TYR A 104 7.41 -14.52 13.62
C TYR A 104 6.55 -13.26 13.53
N LEU A 105 5.69 -13.19 12.51
CA LEU A 105 4.85 -12.05 12.23
C LEU A 105 3.59 -12.07 13.11
N ARG A 106 3.10 -10.88 13.45
CA ARG A 106 1.90 -10.74 14.28
C ARG A 106 0.65 -11.17 13.50
N LYS A 107 -0.12 -12.10 14.07
CA LYS A 107 -1.38 -12.58 13.51
C LYS A 107 -2.51 -11.67 13.96
N SER A 108 -3.01 -10.84 13.05
CA SER A 108 -3.93 -9.73 13.36
C SER A 108 -5.34 -9.92 12.81
N VAL A 109 -5.58 -11.00 12.03
CA VAL A 109 -6.89 -11.25 11.43
C VAL A 109 -7.87 -11.81 12.44
N VAL A 110 -9.09 -11.27 12.43
CA VAL A 110 -10.23 -11.78 13.20
C VAL A 110 -11.25 -12.43 12.26
N SER A 111 -11.83 -13.55 12.67
CA SER A 111 -12.74 -14.35 11.87
C SER A 111 -14.09 -13.66 11.62
N ASP A 112 -14.48 -12.76 12.52
CA ASP A 112 -15.69 -11.95 12.40
C ASP A 112 -15.41 -10.52 12.87
N PRO A 113 -15.80 -9.50 12.10
CA PRO A 113 -15.48 -8.10 12.40
C PRO A 113 -16.18 -7.56 13.66
N LEU A 114 -17.29 -8.16 14.07
CA LEU A 114 -18.04 -7.75 15.27
C LEU A 114 -17.69 -8.63 16.49
N ASN A 115 -17.65 -9.95 16.31
CA ASN A 115 -17.32 -10.91 17.38
C ASN A 115 -15.82 -11.00 17.68
N ARG A 116 -14.95 -10.60 16.75
CA ARG A 116 -13.52 -10.34 16.89
C ARG A 116 -12.65 -11.49 17.43
N VAL A 117 -13.02 -12.73 17.13
CA VAL A 117 -12.20 -13.90 17.47
C VAL A 117 -11.02 -13.98 16.50
N ASN A 118 -9.78 -14.00 17.01
CA ASN A 118 -8.58 -14.11 16.18
C ASN A 118 -8.51 -15.45 15.46
N THR A 119 -8.12 -15.45 14.19
CA THR A 119 -7.99 -16.68 13.39
C THR A 119 -6.80 -17.54 13.79
N GLY A 120 -5.80 -16.94 14.43
CA GLY A 120 -4.59 -17.62 14.90
C GLY A 120 -3.50 -17.82 13.85
N ASP A 121 -3.77 -17.53 12.57
CA ASP A 121 -2.86 -17.78 11.46
C ASP A 121 -2.72 -16.64 10.44
N ASN A 122 -3.40 -15.52 10.70
CA ASN A 122 -3.47 -14.33 9.85
C ASN A 122 -4.15 -14.54 8.48
N THR A 123 -4.99 -15.54 8.36
CA THR A 123 -5.83 -15.79 7.17
C THR A 123 -7.31 -15.48 7.46
N PRO A 124 -8.14 -15.24 6.41
CA PRO A 124 -7.79 -15.22 5.00
C PRO A 124 -7.02 -13.95 4.58
N ALA A 125 -6.22 -14.07 3.53
CA ALA A 125 -5.63 -12.92 2.84
C ALA A 125 -6.69 -12.13 2.06
N MET A 126 -6.41 -10.85 1.81
CA MET A 126 -7.16 -10.06 0.83
C MET A 126 -6.54 -10.29 -0.55
N ILE A 127 -7.18 -11.12 -1.37
CA ILE A 127 -6.64 -11.53 -2.68
C ILE A 127 -7.32 -10.72 -3.78
N TYR A 128 -6.52 -10.12 -4.65
CA TYR A 128 -6.95 -9.36 -5.81
C TYR A 128 -6.43 -10.04 -7.08
N TYR A 129 -7.31 -10.20 -8.06
CA TYR A 129 -7.00 -10.89 -9.32
C TYR A 129 -7.10 -9.94 -10.50
N ASP A 130 -6.04 -9.88 -11.31
CA ASP A 130 -6.03 -9.29 -12.64
C ASP A 130 -5.70 -10.39 -13.66
N ILE A 131 -6.43 -10.46 -14.77
CA ILE A 131 -6.10 -11.35 -15.89
C ILE A 131 -5.42 -10.53 -16.97
N CYS A 132 -4.27 -11.00 -17.44
CA CYS A 132 -3.46 -10.31 -18.44
C CYS A 132 -3.05 -11.25 -19.60
N PRO A 133 -2.64 -10.73 -20.75
CA PRO A 133 -2.07 -11.56 -21.80
C PRO A 133 -0.77 -12.25 -21.34
N GLY A 134 -0.48 -13.43 -21.94
CA GLY A 134 0.78 -14.15 -21.72
C GLY A 134 0.67 -15.34 -20.79
N ASP A 135 1.81 -15.87 -20.38
CA ASP A 135 1.96 -17.15 -19.68
C ASP A 135 2.71 -17.03 -18.33
N LYS A 136 2.74 -15.82 -17.78
CA LYS A 136 3.40 -15.53 -16.49
C LYS A 136 2.38 -15.24 -15.40
N ILE A 137 2.79 -15.45 -14.17
CA ILE A 137 2.07 -14.96 -12.98
C ILE A 137 2.97 -13.97 -12.24
N LYS A 138 2.47 -12.76 -12.02
CA LYS A 138 3.09 -11.79 -11.13
C LYS A 138 2.37 -11.81 -9.79
N ILE A 139 3.11 -12.07 -8.72
CA ILE A 139 2.62 -12.16 -7.35
C ILE A 139 3.20 -10.98 -6.57
N THR A 140 2.35 -10.11 -6.02
CA THR A 140 2.78 -9.04 -5.13
C THR A 140 2.13 -9.22 -3.77
N VAL A 141 2.92 -9.30 -2.72
CA VAL A 141 2.45 -9.31 -1.33
C VAL A 141 2.71 -7.96 -0.70
N ALA A 142 1.66 -7.34 -0.20
CA ALA A 142 1.69 -6.03 0.44
C ALA A 142 1.01 -6.12 1.82
N PRO A 143 1.78 -6.27 2.90
CA PRO A 143 1.23 -6.24 4.25
C PRO A 143 0.63 -4.87 4.56
N LYS A 144 -0.67 -4.82 4.85
CA LYS A 144 -1.40 -3.57 5.08
C LYS A 144 -1.66 -3.35 6.57
N GLY A 145 -0.95 -2.38 7.15
CA GLY A 145 -1.15 -1.95 8.53
C GLY A 145 -2.49 -1.20 8.71
N PHE A 146 -3.19 -1.46 9.81
CA PHE A 146 -4.53 -0.91 10.03
C PHE A 146 -4.56 0.48 10.64
N GLY A 147 -3.49 0.95 11.26
CA GLY A 147 -3.40 2.36 11.67
C GLY A 147 -3.62 3.32 10.49
N SER A 148 -3.02 3.02 9.34
CA SER A 148 -3.20 3.80 8.12
C SER A 148 -4.43 3.38 7.30
N GLU A 149 -4.81 2.10 7.28
CA GLU A 149 -6.02 1.66 6.57
C GLU A 149 -7.27 2.34 7.12
N ASN A 150 -7.38 2.49 8.44
CA ASN A 150 -8.50 3.13 9.10
C ASN A 150 -8.69 4.61 8.73
N MET A 151 -7.65 5.25 8.19
CA MET A 151 -7.70 6.66 7.77
C MET A 151 -8.15 6.82 6.31
N SER A 152 -8.35 5.72 5.59
CA SER A 152 -8.76 5.74 4.19
C SER A 152 -10.24 6.08 4.04
N GLN A 153 -10.60 6.78 2.97
CA GLN A 153 -11.97 7.21 2.71
C GLN A 153 -12.32 7.08 1.24
N ILE A 154 -13.61 6.96 0.97
CA ILE A 154 -14.18 6.98 -0.38
C ILE A 154 -15.36 7.95 -0.44
N LYS A 155 -15.49 8.67 -1.56
CA LYS A 155 -16.60 9.59 -1.80
C LYS A 155 -17.08 9.49 -3.24
N MET A 156 -18.39 9.49 -3.40
CA MET A 156 -19.04 9.61 -4.70
C MET A 156 -19.22 11.10 -4.99
N LEU A 157 -18.24 11.69 -5.69
CA LEU A 157 -18.31 13.08 -6.15
C LEU A 157 -19.25 13.19 -7.35
N LYS A 158 -19.71 14.42 -7.62
CA LYS A 158 -20.47 14.75 -8.83
C LYS A 158 -19.50 15.16 -9.93
N PRO A 159 -19.81 14.89 -11.21
CA PRO A 159 -19.00 15.41 -12.32
C PRO A 159 -18.78 16.92 -12.29
N SER A 160 -19.74 17.68 -11.76
CA SER A 160 -19.64 19.14 -11.56
C SER A 160 -18.59 19.56 -10.53
N ASP A 161 -18.19 18.68 -9.62
CA ASP A 161 -17.15 18.99 -8.62
C ASP A 161 -15.76 19.03 -9.28
N GLY A 162 -15.61 18.34 -10.42
CA GLY A 162 -14.43 18.41 -11.26
C GLY A 162 -13.13 18.07 -10.54
N ILE A 163 -12.03 18.56 -11.10
CA ILE A 163 -10.67 18.34 -10.55
C ILE A 163 -10.48 18.99 -9.17
N GLU A 164 -11.06 20.14 -8.94
CA GLU A 164 -10.95 20.83 -7.64
C GLU A 164 -11.65 20.04 -6.54
N GLY A 165 -12.84 19.46 -6.80
CA GLY A 165 -13.49 18.57 -5.84
C GLY A 165 -12.68 17.32 -5.52
N VAL A 166 -11.92 16.77 -6.49
CA VAL A 166 -10.99 15.67 -6.26
C VAL A 166 -9.84 16.12 -5.35
N LYS A 167 -9.20 17.26 -5.66
CA LYS A 167 -8.11 17.82 -4.85
C LYS A 167 -8.54 18.09 -3.42
N ASP A 168 -9.67 18.77 -3.25
CA ASP A 168 -10.21 19.10 -1.93
C ASP A 168 -10.50 17.84 -1.10
N PHE A 169 -11.06 16.80 -1.73
CA PHE A 169 -11.34 15.55 -1.05
C PHE A 169 -10.05 14.85 -0.62
N VAL A 170 -9.04 14.75 -1.49
CA VAL A 170 -7.76 14.09 -1.17
C VAL A 170 -7.06 14.80 -0.02
N ILE A 171 -6.97 16.14 -0.08
CA ILE A 171 -6.34 16.96 0.96
C ILE A 171 -7.10 16.80 2.29
N LYS A 172 -8.44 16.86 2.24
CA LYS A 172 -9.29 16.71 3.43
C LYS A 172 -9.11 15.37 4.11
N VAL A 173 -8.99 14.29 3.36
CA VAL A 173 -8.73 12.94 3.92
C VAL A 173 -7.40 12.91 4.67
N VAL A 174 -6.35 13.52 4.13
CA VAL A 174 -5.04 13.57 4.80
C VAL A 174 -5.08 14.48 6.02
N GLU A 175 -5.75 15.64 5.94
CA GLU A 175 -5.93 16.54 7.06
C GLU A 175 -6.66 15.87 8.23
N ASP A 176 -7.77 15.16 7.93
CA ASP A 176 -8.56 14.42 8.92
C ASP A 176 -7.78 13.24 9.53
N ALA A 177 -6.92 12.60 8.74
CA ALA A 177 -6.05 11.53 9.21
C ALA A 177 -5.00 12.05 10.22
N GLY A 178 -4.46 13.25 10.00
CA GLY A 178 -3.46 13.85 10.89
C GLY A 178 -2.27 12.93 11.17
N PRO A 179 -1.86 12.77 12.44
CA PRO A 179 -0.75 11.92 12.83
C PRO A 179 -1.07 10.41 12.85
N ASN A 180 -2.36 10.04 12.83
CA ASN A 180 -2.80 8.65 13.07
C ASN A 180 -2.20 7.60 12.11
N PRO A 181 -1.96 7.90 10.81
CA PRO A 181 -1.35 6.94 9.89
C PRO A 181 0.17 6.84 10.00
N CYS A 182 0.79 7.42 11.02
CA CYS A 182 2.25 7.45 11.21
C CYS A 182 3.00 8.04 10.01
N PRO A 183 2.85 9.36 9.71
CA PRO A 183 3.57 10.00 8.62
C PRO A 183 5.12 9.94 8.80
N PRO A 184 5.89 10.07 7.71
CA PRO A 184 5.45 10.45 6.37
C PRO A 184 4.70 9.35 5.65
N ILE A 185 3.56 9.71 5.03
CA ILE A 185 2.64 8.75 4.40
C ILE A 185 2.88 8.58 2.90
N VAL A 186 2.33 7.49 2.34
CA VAL A 186 2.11 7.36 0.89
C VAL A 186 0.60 7.34 0.66
N VAL A 187 0.14 8.16 -0.28
CA VAL A 187 -1.27 8.34 -0.59
C VAL A 187 -1.58 7.71 -1.93
N GLY A 188 -2.42 6.68 -1.93
CA GLY A 188 -2.99 6.09 -3.13
C GLY A 188 -4.37 6.66 -3.42
N VAL A 189 -4.58 7.15 -4.64
CA VAL A 189 -5.84 7.74 -5.08
C VAL A 189 -6.40 6.91 -6.24
N GLY A 190 -7.63 6.47 -6.12
CA GLY A 190 -8.37 5.80 -7.18
C GLY A 190 -9.49 6.70 -7.70
N ILE A 191 -9.51 6.97 -9.00
CA ILE A 191 -10.49 7.85 -9.64
C ILE A 191 -11.25 7.10 -10.72
N GLY A 192 -12.57 7.12 -10.65
CA GLY A 192 -13.43 6.51 -11.66
C GLY A 192 -13.83 5.06 -11.38
N GLY A 193 -14.36 4.39 -12.40
CA GLY A 193 -15.00 3.08 -12.26
C GLY A 193 -16.32 3.17 -11.48
N THR A 194 -16.47 2.27 -10.54
CA THR A 194 -17.58 2.17 -9.58
C THR A 194 -17.04 2.33 -8.15
N PHE A 195 -17.90 2.31 -7.16
CA PHE A 195 -17.56 2.42 -5.73
C PHE A 195 -16.41 1.47 -5.33
N ASP A 196 -16.57 0.19 -5.63
CA ASP A 196 -15.59 -0.86 -5.36
C ASP A 196 -14.32 -0.71 -6.19
N LYS A 197 -14.47 -0.34 -7.48
CA LYS A 197 -13.33 -0.15 -8.38
C LYS A 197 -12.44 1.02 -7.95
N ALA A 198 -13.01 2.14 -7.54
CA ALA A 198 -12.25 3.28 -7.02
C ALA A 198 -11.44 2.89 -5.76
N ALA A 199 -12.04 2.14 -4.83
CA ALA A 199 -11.36 1.65 -3.64
C ALA A 199 -10.20 0.69 -4.00
N TYR A 200 -10.43 -0.23 -4.93
CA TYR A 200 -9.37 -1.12 -5.45
C TYR A 200 -8.22 -0.34 -6.10
N LEU A 201 -8.54 0.65 -6.95
CA LEU A 201 -7.52 1.47 -7.61
C LEU A 201 -6.67 2.26 -6.62
N ALA A 202 -7.29 2.85 -5.59
CA ALA A 202 -6.56 3.56 -4.53
C ALA A 202 -5.57 2.63 -3.82
N LYS A 203 -5.99 1.40 -3.53
CA LYS A 203 -5.11 0.39 -2.91
C LYS A 203 -4.00 -0.06 -3.87
N LYS A 204 -4.32 -0.28 -5.13
CA LYS A 204 -3.35 -0.65 -6.19
C LYS A 204 -2.31 0.46 -6.41
N ALA A 205 -2.71 1.72 -6.34
CA ALA A 205 -1.82 2.87 -6.48
C ALA A 205 -0.67 2.87 -5.46
N LEU A 206 -0.89 2.32 -4.26
CA LEU A 206 0.14 2.19 -3.23
C LEU A 206 1.27 1.19 -3.58
N MET A 207 1.09 0.37 -4.63
CA MET A 207 2.10 -0.59 -5.10
C MET A 207 3.04 0.01 -6.14
N ARG A 208 2.78 1.24 -6.61
CA ARG A 208 3.69 1.95 -7.50
C ARG A 208 4.85 2.54 -6.68
N PRO A 209 6.11 2.42 -7.16
CA PRO A 209 7.26 3.04 -6.49
C PRO A 209 7.05 4.53 -6.24
N VAL A 210 7.52 5.03 -5.09
CA VAL A 210 7.30 6.43 -4.68
C VAL A 210 8.10 7.45 -5.49
N ASP A 211 9.10 7.00 -6.23
CA ASP A 211 9.90 7.81 -7.15
C ASP A 211 9.39 7.77 -8.61
N GLN A 212 8.28 7.05 -8.87
CA GLN A 212 7.66 6.97 -10.19
C GLN A 212 6.35 7.74 -10.22
N ARG A 213 6.25 8.71 -11.14
CA ARG A 213 5.01 9.43 -11.41
C ARG A 213 4.12 8.66 -12.37
N ASN A 214 2.86 9.08 -12.49
CA ASN A 214 1.94 8.54 -13.48
C ASN A 214 2.52 8.71 -14.88
N SER A 215 2.27 7.74 -15.77
CA SER A 215 2.73 7.78 -17.16
C SER A 215 1.98 8.82 -18.03
N GLU A 216 0.84 9.33 -17.57
CA GLU A 216 0.08 10.39 -18.22
C GLU A 216 0.40 11.73 -17.56
N ASP A 217 0.90 12.70 -18.34
CA ASP A 217 1.38 14.00 -17.85
C ASP A 217 0.35 14.70 -16.96
N PHE A 218 -0.93 14.67 -17.35
CA PHE A 218 -2.02 15.28 -16.59
C PHE A 218 -2.11 14.75 -15.15
N TYR A 219 -1.98 13.44 -14.99
CA TYR A 219 -2.02 12.82 -13.65
C TYR A 219 -0.69 12.97 -12.91
N ALA A 220 0.43 12.96 -13.62
CA ALA A 220 1.74 13.23 -13.03
C ALA A 220 1.80 14.64 -12.41
N GLU A 221 1.30 15.65 -13.12
CA GLU A 221 1.19 17.02 -12.62
C GLU A 221 0.25 17.12 -11.42
N LEU A 222 -0.89 16.41 -11.46
CA LEU A 222 -1.84 16.35 -10.35
C LEU A 222 -1.25 15.69 -9.10
N GLU A 223 -0.47 14.61 -9.26
CA GLU A 223 0.26 13.95 -8.17
C GLU A 223 1.24 14.92 -7.49
N GLU A 224 1.99 15.68 -8.28
CA GLU A 224 2.94 16.67 -7.75
C GLU A 224 2.24 17.84 -7.04
N GLU A 225 1.16 18.35 -7.62
CA GLU A 225 0.36 19.41 -7.00
C GLU A 225 -0.21 18.97 -5.65
N LEU A 226 -0.81 17.76 -5.61
CA LEU A 226 -1.36 17.19 -4.38
C LEU A 226 -0.28 16.94 -3.33
N LEU A 227 0.88 16.41 -3.73
CA LEU A 227 2.00 16.20 -2.80
C LEU A 227 2.48 17.51 -2.17
N LYS A 228 2.61 18.59 -2.97
CA LYS A 228 2.98 19.92 -2.46
C LYS A 228 1.94 20.46 -1.47
N LYS A 229 0.64 20.35 -1.80
CA LYS A 229 -0.44 20.81 -0.93
C LYS A 229 -0.54 20.02 0.37
N ILE A 230 -0.37 18.69 0.31
CA ILE A 230 -0.34 17.82 1.49
C ILE A 230 0.85 18.14 2.40
N ASN A 231 2.02 18.35 1.83
CA ASN A 231 3.20 18.71 2.61
C ASN A 231 3.09 20.12 3.22
N ALA A 232 2.34 21.02 2.59
CA ALA A 232 2.03 22.35 3.13
C ALA A 232 1.07 22.32 4.35
N LEU A 233 0.39 21.18 4.64
CA LEU A 233 -0.39 21.03 5.86
C LEU A 233 0.50 21.02 7.12
N GLY A 234 1.80 20.73 6.99
CA GLY A 234 2.75 20.81 8.09
C GLY A 234 2.53 19.79 9.20
N ILE A 235 1.84 18.66 8.91
CA ILE A 235 1.65 17.57 9.88
C ILE A 235 3.01 16.98 10.24
N GLY A 236 3.86 16.73 9.25
CA GLY A 236 5.23 16.29 9.41
C GLY A 236 5.41 14.86 9.93
N PRO A 237 6.66 14.39 10.05
CA PRO A 237 6.98 13.06 10.52
C PRO A 237 6.36 12.78 11.89
N GLN A 238 5.62 11.67 12.00
CA GLN A 238 4.88 11.23 13.20
C GLN A 238 3.91 12.28 13.80
N GLY A 239 3.57 13.34 13.03
CA GLY A 239 2.69 14.42 13.48
C GLY A 239 3.36 15.51 14.32
N PHE A 240 4.69 15.57 14.34
CA PHE A 240 5.44 16.56 15.12
C PHE A 240 5.81 17.84 14.36
N GLY A 241 5.14 18.09 13.24
CA GLY A 241 5.46 19.22 12.37
C GLY A 241 6.61 18.93 11.40
N GLY A 242 6.93 19.89 10.56
CA GLY A 242 7.97 19.77 9.54
C GLY A 242 7.42 19.70 8.12
N LYS A 243 8.32 19.55 7.16
CA LYS A 243 7.99 19.65 5.72
C LYS A 243 7.43 18.36 5.13
N THR A 244 7.75 17.20 5.71
CA THR A 244 7.46 15.91 5.10
C THR A 244 6.26 15.24 5.75
N THR A 245 5.05 15.55 5.29
CA THR A 245 3.81 14.85 5.66
C THR A 245 3.62 13.60 4.80
N ALA A 246 3.89 13.69 3.50
CA ALA A 246 3.80 12.59 2.56
C ALA A 246 5.07 12.47 1.71
N LEU A 247 5.41 11.24 1.32
CA LEU A 247 6.52 10.90 0.43
C LEU A 247 6.06 10.86 -1.03
N ALA A 248 4.85 10.41 -1.28
CA ALA A 248 4.26 10.35 -2.61
C ALA A 248 2.72 10.42 -2.56
N VAL A 249 2.16 10.89 -3.66
CA VAL A 249 0.76 10.71 -4.05
C VAL A 249 0.77 9.96 -5.37
N ASN A 250 0.11 8.81 -5.42
CA ASN A 250 0.00 7.98 -6.61
C ASN A 250 -1.46 7.89 -7.03
N ILE A 251 -1.77 8.17 -8.29
CA ILE A 251 -3.13 8.18 -8.83
C ILE A 251 -3.29 7.04 -9.83
N GLU A 252 -4.33 6.22 -9.65
CA GLU A 252 -4.81 5.26 -10.65
C GLU A 252 -6.23 5.64 -11.09
N LYS A 253 -6.51 5.50 -12.37
CA LYS A 253 -7.81 5.86 -12.93
C LYS A 253 -8.47 4.73 -13.70
N PHE A 254 -9.77 4.83 -13.85
CA PHE A 254 -10.54 3.95 -14.71
C PHE A 254 -11.74 4.71 -15.32
N PRO A 255 -12.16 4.38 -16.57
CA PRO A 255 -13.36 4.96 -17.15
C PRO A 255 -14.57 4.82 -16.21
N THR A 256 -15.43 5.85 -16.17
CA THR A 256 -16.60 5.86 -15.29
C THR A 256 -17.86 6.26 -16.06
N HIS A 257 -19.01 6.09 -15.44
CA HIS A 257 -20.28 6.53 -15.98
C HIS A 257 -20.34 8.07 -16.03
N ILE A 258 -20.94 8.64 -17.09
CA ILE A 258 -21.00 10.10 -17.32
C ILE A 258 -21.60 10.90 -16.14
N ALA A 259 -22.45 10.27 -15.33
CA ALA A 259 -23.09 10.90 -14.17
C ALA A 259 -22.34 10.70 -12.85
N GLY A 260 -21.15 10.07 -12.86
CA GLY A 260 -20.43 9.74 -11.64
C GLY A 260 -18.98 10.22 -11.65
N LEU A 261 -18.43 10.49 -10.45
CA LEU A 261 -17.01 10.73 -10.21
C LEU A 261 -16.63 10.10 -8.86
N PRO A 262 -16.55 8.76 -8.79
CA PRO A 262 -16.09 8.11 -7.56
C PRO A 262 -14.61 8.38 -7.35
N VAL A 263 -14.24 8.71 -6.11
CA VAL A 263 -12.85 8.94 -5.69
C VAL A 263 -12.61 8.24 -4.37
N ALA A 264 -11.55 7.44 -4.32
CA ALA A 264 -11.09 6.79 -3.11
C ALA A 264 -9.67 7.23 -2.77
N VAL A 265 -9.38 7.35 -1.48
CA VAL A 265 -8.05 7.64 -0.94
C VAL A 265 -7.69 6.52 0.03
N ASN A 266 -6.62 5.79 -0.25
CA ASN A 266 -6.06 4.78 0.64
C ASN A 266 -4.69 5.25 1.13
N ILE A 267 -4.44 5.16 2.43
CA ILE A 267 -3.22 5.69 3.04
C ILE A 267 -2.33 4.56 3.54
N ASN A 268 -1.03 4.66 3.27
CA ASN A 268 0.02 3.88 3.91
C ASN A 268 0.89 4.77 4.81
N CYS A 269 1.41 4.20 5.90
CA CYS A 269 2.39 4.84 6.77
C CYS A 269 3.80 4.88 6.13
N HIS A 270 4.78 5.41 6.85
CA HIS A 270 6.19 5.41 6.43
C HIS A 270 6.78 4.01 6.18
N VAL A 271 6.15 2.96 6.71
CA VAL A 271 6.49 1.57 6.39
C VAL A 271 5.61 1.08 5.24
N THR A 272 5.59 1.81 4.12
CA THR A 272 5.00 1.33 2.86
C THR A 272 5.89 0.25 2.29
N ARG A 273 5.37 -0.97 2.25
CA ARG A 273 6.13 -2.19 1.95
C ARG A 273 5.36 -3.14 1.07
N HIS A 274 6.03 -3.67 0.09
CA HIS A 274 5.54 -4.75 -0.76
C HIS A 274 6.72 -5.44 -1.42
N MET A 275 6.56 -6.73 -1.71
CA MET A 275 7.52 -7.51 -2.49
C MET A 275 6.82 -8.21 -3.62
N THR A 276 7.52 -8.33 -4.74
CA THR A 276 6.96 -8.86 -5.99
C THR A 276 7.87 -9.91 -6.58
N GLU A 277 7.28 -10.98 -7.11
CA GLU A 277 7.94 -11.98 -7.92
C GLU A 277 7.10 -12.33 -9.14
N GLU A 278 7.78 -12.60 -10.25
CA GLU A 278 7.17 -13.06 -11.50
C GLU A 278 7.68 -14.46 -11.83
N ILE A 279 6.77 -15.36 -12.08
CA ILE A 279 7.05 -16.76 -12.44
C ILE A 279 6.44 -17.12 -13.78
#